data_12824bf62c8d2b87887b88888a924e01
#
_entry.id   12824bf62c8d2b87887b88888a924e01
#
_cell.length_a   1.000
_cell.length_b   1.000
_cell.length_c   1.000
_cell.angle_alpha   90.00
_cell.angle_beta   90.00
_cell.angle_gamma   90.00
#
_symmetry.space_group_name_H-M   'P 1'
#
loop_
_entity.id
_entity.type
_entity.pdbx_description
1 polymer ?
#
loop_
_entity_poly.entity_id
_entity_poly.type
_entity_poly.pdbx_seq_one_letter_code
_entity_poly.pdbx_strand_id
1 'polypeptide(L)' 'MPTLYHFELTNNDIYEVVAMGFKDACLTLEEMHPEIKIDDILCISEYPNPVPGIDTIH' A
#
# COMPACT_ATOMS: atom_id res chain seq x y z
N MET A 1 -14.95 -1.48 -4.40
CA MET A 1 -14.53 -0.23 -3.81
C MET A 1 -13.03 -0.20 -3.67
N PRO A 2 -12.42 0.95 -3.85
CA PRO A 2 -10.98 1.02 -3.73
C PRO A 2 -10.55 0.82 -2.27
N THR A 3 -9.40 0.25 -2.10
CA THR A 3 -8.85 -0.03 -0.78
C THR A 3 -7.46 0.57 -0.72
N LEU A 4 -7.12 1.16 0.40
CA LEU A 4 -5.78 1.67 0.61
C LEU A 4 -4.92 0.53 1.16
N TYR A 5 -3.82 0.27 0.49
CA TYR A 5 -2.88 -0.75 0.93
C TYR A 5 -1.61 -0.05 1.42
N HIS A 6 -1.20 -0.41 2.62
CA HIS A 6 -0.05 0.20 3.26
C HIS A 6 1.04 -0.87 3.31
N PHE A 7 2.13 -0.62 2.58
CA PHE A 7 3.24 -1.56 2.52
C PHE A 7 4.36 -1.04 3.40
N GLU A 8 4.76 -1.84 4.36
CA GLU A 8 5.87 -1.48 5.22
C GLU A 8 7.06 -2.35 4.85
N LEU A 9 8.18 -1.76 4.55
CA LEU A 9 9.34 -2.48 4.07
C LEU A 9 10.35 -2.72 5.17
N THR A 10 11.27 -3.63 4.91
CA THR A 10 12.28 -4.00 5.90
C THR A 10 13.26 -2.87 6.18
N ASN A 11 13.37 -1.89 5.28
CA ASN A 11 14.26 -0.77 5.51
C ASN A 11 13.53 0.41 6.14
N ASN A 12 12.34 0.18 6.66
CA ASN A 12 11.48 1.19 7.30
C ASN A 12 10.82 2.14 6.34
N ASP A 13 10.91 1.91 5.05
CA ASP A 13 10.17 2.73 4.10
C ASP A 13 8.71 2.28 4.09
N ILE A 14 7.81 3.21 3.84
CA ILE A 14 6.40 2.93 3.79
C ILE A 14 5.84 3.48 2.50
N TYR A 15 5.07 2.66 1.79
CA TYR A 15 4.40 3.08 0.58
C TYR A 15 2.91 2.80 0.70
N GLU A 16 2.09 3.69 0.17
CA GLU A 16 0.65 3.52 0.19
C GLU A 16 0.12 3.50 -1.23
N VAL A 17 -0.75 2.56 -1.51
CA VAL A 17 -1.31 2.39 -2.84
C VAL A 17 -2.80 2.19 -2.71
N VAL A 18 -3.59 2.90 -3.52
CA VAL A 18 -5.02 2.68 -3.56
C VAL A 18 -5.30 1.82 -4.77
N ALA A 19 -5.94 0.70 -4.57
CA ALA A 19 -6.22 -0.23 -5.66
C ALA A 19 -7.51 -0.99 -5.38
N MET A 20 -7.99 -1.70 -6.38
CA MET A 20 -9.25 -2.42 -6.25
C MET A 20 -9.06 -3.76 -5.57
N GLY A 21 -7.87 -4.25 -5.45
CA GLY A 21 -7.59 -5.51 -4.78
C GLY A 21 -6.12 -5.65 -4.47
N PHE A 22 -5.79 -6.68 -3.71
CA PHE A 22 -4.42 -6.89 -3.27
C PHE A 22 -3.47 -7.10 -4.45
N LYS A 23 -3.89 -7.87 -5.43
CA LYS A 23 -3.05 -8.14 -6.58
C LYS A 23 -2.78 -6.86 -7.36
N ASP A 24 -3.82 -6.03 -7.55
CA ASP A 24 -3.64 -4.76 -8.22
C ASP A 24 -2.69 -3.86 -7.44
N ALA A 25 -2.78 -3.87 -6.12
CA ALA A 25 -1.90 -3.05 -5.30
C ALA A 25 -0.45 -3.48 -5.47
N CYS A 26 -0.20 -4.78 -5.49
CA CYS A 26 1.14 -5.28 -5.68
C CYS A 26 1.69 -4.93 -7.05
N LEU A 27 0.87 -5.06 -8.09
CA LEU A 27 1.29 -4.70 -9.43
C LEU A 27 1.58 -3.21 -9.55
N THR A 28 0.75 -2.39 -8.92
CA THR A 28 0.94 -0.95 -8.95
C THR A 28 2.24 -0.58 -8.23
N LEU A 29 2.49 -1.19 -7.08
CA LEU A 29 3.72 -0.91 -6.36
C LEU A 29 4.92 -1.31 -7.20
N GLU A 30 4.85 -2.45 -7.87
CA GLU A 30 5.95 -2.91 -8.69
C GLU A 30 6.19 -1.96 -9.87
N GLU A 31 5.14 -1.42 -10.45
CA GLU A 31 5.30 -0.48 -11.54
C GLU A 31 5.90 0.84 -11.07
N MET A 32 5.51 1.29 -9.90
CA MET A 32 6.01 2.56 -9.38
C MET A 32 7.41 2.42 -8.82
N HIS A 33 7.73 1.28 -8.26
CA HIS A 33 9.01 1.05 -7.62
C HIS A 33 9.54 -0.33 -7.99
N PRO A 34 10.03 -0.51 -9.21
CA PRO A 34 10.47 -1.82 -9.67
C PRO A 34 11.68 -2.35 -8.90
N GLU A 35 12.34 -1.49 -8.16
CA GLU A 35 13.49 -1.93 -7.37
C GLU A 35 13.06 -2.69 -6.12
N ILE A 36 11.78 -2.61 -5.70
CA ILE A 36 11.33 -3.29 -4.52
C ILE A 36 11.01 -4.74 -4.84
N LYS A 37 11.50 -5.67 -4.03
CA LYS A 37 11.20 -7.07 -4.21
C LYS A 37 10.24 -7.54 -3.15
N ILE A 38 9.57 -8.65 -3.41
CA ILE A 38 8.59 -9.15 -2.46
C ILE A 38 9.27 -9.46 -1.12
N ASP A 39 10.52 -9.87 -1.14
CA ASP A 39 11.22 -10.15 0.11
C ASP A 39 11.50 -8.90 0.92
N ASP A 40 11.40 -7.73 0.31
CA ASP A 40 11.62 -6.49 1.02
C ASP A 40 10.37 -6.03 1.76
N ILE A 41 9.23 -6.65 1.51
CA ILE A 41 7.98 -6.24 2.13
C ILE A 41 7.84 -6.95 3.46
N LEU A 42 7.79 -6.17 4.54
CA LEU A 42 7.67 -6.73 5.86
C LEU A 42 6.21 -6.97 6.24
N CYS A 43 5.35 -6.05 5.90
CA CYS A 43 3.96 -6.12 6.33
C CYS A 43 3.08 -5.36 5.37
N ILE A 44 1.87 -5.84 5.15
CA ILE A 44 0.90 -5.15 4.30
C ILE A 44 -0.39 -5.03 5.10
N SER A 45 -0.90 -3.81 5.19
CA SER A 45 -2.16 -3.55 5.87
C SER A 45 -3.18 -3.06 4.86
N GLU A 46 -4.43 -3.42 5.06
CA GLU A 46 -5.51 -3.01 4.17
C GLU A 46 -6.45 -2.11 4.94
N TYR A 47 -6.82 -1.00 4.33
CA TYR A 47 -7.79 -0.09 4.91
C TYR A 47 -8.91 0.11 3.90
N PRO A 48 -9.95 -0.70 3.96
CA PRO A 48 -11.05 -0.61 3.00
C PRO A 48 -11.78 0.72 3.18
N ASN A 49 -12.21 1.27 2.08
CA ASN A 49 -12.97 2.50 2.07
C ASN A 49 -12.22 3.64 2.75
N PRO A 50 -11.04 3.96 2.28
CA PRO A 50 -10.33 5.10 2.86
C PRO A 50 -11.14 6.36 2.61
N VAL A 51 -11.34 7.16 3.63
CA VAL A 51 -12.16 8.33 3.51
C VAL A 51 -11.29 9.55 3.64
N PRO A 52 -11.06 10.26 2.56
CA PRO A 52 -10.19 11.41 2.61
C PRO A 52 -10.72 12.44 3.57
N GLY A 53 -9.90 13.00 4.31
CA GLY A 53 -10.29 14.02 5.21
C GLY A 53 -10.71 13.59 6.55
N ILE A 54 -11.21 12.39 6.68
CA ILE A 54 -11.59 11.97 7.96
C ILE A 54 -10.46 11.52 8.72
N ASP A 55 -9.64 10.84 8.08
CA ASP A 55 -8.50 10.31 8.74
C ASP A 55 -7.67 11.38 9.25
N THR A 56 -7.85 12.53 8.85
CA THR A 56 -6.99 13.52 9.29
C THR A 56 -7.28 14.00 10.58
N ILE A 57 -8.24 13.53 11.18
CA ILE A 57 -8.55 13.92 12.37
C ILE A 57 -7.73 13.48 13.28
N HIS A 58 -7.12 13.24 13.36
CA HIS A 58 -6.35 12.82 14.34
C HIS A 58 -5.06 13.11 14.22
#